data_430c111b117204e35b37b505e438359d
#
_entry.id   430c111b117204e35b37b505e438359d
#
_cell.length_a   1.000
_cell.length_b   1.000
_cell.length_c   1.000
_cell.angle_alpha   90.00
_cell.angle_beta   90.00
_cell.angle_gamma   90.00
#
_symmetry.space_group_name_H-M   'P 1'
#
loop_
_entity.id
_entity.type
_entity.pdbx_description
1 polymer ?
#
loop_
_entity_poly.entity_id
_entity_poly.type
_entity_poly.pdbx_seq_one_letter_code
_entity_poly.pdbx_strand_id
1 'polypeptide(L)'
;LGDVYKRQLYVMDQISDKKNKEDNWVEGLALSDAMNRLNDRENHIVKLRFFEGKTQMEIADEIHISQAQVSRLEKTALKTMKNYLALHT
;
A
#
# COMPACT_ATOMS: atom_id res chain seq x y z
N LEU A 1 -3.73 18.13 1.03
CA LEU A 1 -4.38 17.18 1.95
C LEU A 1 -5.39 16.27 1.24
N GLY A 2 -6.17 16.82 0.31
CA GLY A 2 -7.18 16.04 -0.37
C GLY A 2 -6.62 14.89 -1.19
N ASP A 3 -5.54 15.12 -1.91
CA ASP A 3 -4.91 14.09 -2.75
C ASP A 3 -4.30 12.98 -1.92
N VAL A 4 -3.63 13.31 -0.84
CA VAL A 4 -3.04 12.32 0.06
C VAL A 4 -4.15 11.47 0.68
N TYR A 5 -5.22 12.10 1.12
CA TYR A 5 -6.35 11.40 1.71
C TYR A 5 -7.01 10.44 0.71
N LYS A 6 -7.23 10.90 -0.51
CA LYS A 6 -7.81 10.07 -1.57
C LYS A 6 -6.93 8.86 -1.90
N ARG A 7 -5.62 9.06 -1.95
CA ARG A 7 -4.69 7.97 -2.21
C ARG A 7 -4.64 6.96 -1.08
N GLN A 8 -4.73 7.42 0.16
CA GLN A 8 -4.84 6.52 1.29
C GLN A 8 -6.11 5.66 1.22
N LEU A 9 -7.23 6.27 0.85
CA LEU A 9 -8.48 5.53 0.67
C LEU A 9 -8.36 4.48 -0.43
N TYR A 10 -7.67 4.82 -1.51
CA TYR A 10 -7.43 3.88 -2.61
C TYR A 10 -6.65 2.66 -2.13
N VAL A 11 -5.58 2.89 -1.36
CA VAL A 11 -4.78 1.79 -0.81
C VAL A 11 -5.63 0.94 0.13
N MET A 12 -6.43 1.57 0.98
CA MET A 12 -7.30 0.85 1.89
C MET A 12 -8.31 -0.03 1.15
N ASP A 13 -8.84 0.45 0.04
CA ASP A 13 -9.75 -0.33 -0.78
C ASP A 13 -9.08 -1.60 -1.35
N GLN A 14 -7.77 -1.54 -1.58
CA GLN A 14 -7.02 -2.69 -2.10
C GLN A 14 -6.77 -3.76 -1.04
N ILE A 15 -6.69 -3.39 0.22
CA ILE A 15 -6.29 -4.30 1.30
C ILE A 15 -7.37 -4.61 2.31
N SER A 16 -8.46 -3.85 2.35
CA SER A 16 -9.54 -4.09 3.31
C SER A 16 -10.84 -4.44 2.60
N ASP A 17 -11.73 -5.13 3.33
CA ASP A 17 -13.06 -5.42 2.82
C ASP A 17 -13.87 -4.14 2.73
N LYS A 18 -14.73 -4.06 1.70
CA LYS A 18 -15.56 -2.89 1.45
C LYS A 18 -16.57 -2.58 2.56
N LYS A 19 -16.69 -3.49 3.53
CA LYS A 19 -17.69 -3.38 4.59
C LYS A 19 -17.44 -2.24 5.58
N ASN A 20 -16.22 -1.71 5.65
CA ASN A 20 -15.82 -0.76 6.67
C ASN A 20 -15.44 0.61 6.12
N LYS A 21 -16.07 1.04 5.05
CA LYS A 21 -15.75 2.34 4.44
C LYS A 21 -16.00 3.51 5.39
N GLU A 22 -16.90 3.35 6.32
CA GLU A 22 -17.25 4.42 7.26
C GLU A 22 -16.12 4.73 8.23
N ASP A 23 -15.25 3.74 8.48
CA ASP A 23 -14.14 3.88 9.42
C ASP A 23 -12.82 4.21 8.73
N ASN A 24 -12.85 4.51 7.44
CA ASN A 24 -11.63 4.72 6.66
C ASN A 24 -10.72 5.81 7.20
N TRP A 25 -11.28 6.86 7.79
CA TRP A 25 -10.45 7.94 8.34
C TRP A 25 -9.66 7.47 9.57
N VAL A 26 -10.23 6.58 10.38
CA VAL A 26 -9.51 5.96 11.49
C VAL A 26 -8.48 4.98 10.96
N GLU A 27 -8.87 4.20 9.94
CA GLU A 27 -7.99 3.23 9.31
C GLU A 27 -6.81 3.91 8.60
N GLY A 28 -6.96 5.17 8.20
CA GLY A 28 -5.87 5.92 7.58
C GLY A 28 -4.65 6.04 8.50
N LEU A 29 -4.84 6.14 9.80
CA LEU A 29 -3.75 6.14 10.77
C LEU A 29 -3.12 4.74 10.87
N ALA A 30 -3.96 3.70 10.85
CA ALA A 30 -3.49 2.33 10.88
C ALA A 30 -2.71 1.98 9.61
N LEU A 31 -3.03 2.62 8.48
CA LEU A 31 -2.32 2.40 7.24
C LEU A 31 -0.85 2.81 7.36
N SER A 32 -0.58 3.97 7.97
CA SER A 32 0.80 4.40 8.20
C SER A 32 1.56 3.41 9.07
N ASP A 33 0.91 2.90 10.11
CA ASP A 33 1.52 1.89 10.98
C ASP A 33 1.78 0.59 10.22
N ALA A 34 0.83 0.18 9.39
CA ALA A 34 0.98 -1.02 8.57
C ALA A 34 2.17 -0.88 7.61
N MET A 35 2.33 0.29 7.00
CA MET A 35 3.46 0.55 6.11
C MET A 35 4.80 0.50 6.84
N ASN A 36 4.83 0.87 8.11
CA ASN A 36 6.03 0.79 8.92
C ASN A 36 6.48 -0.64 9.19
N ARG A 37 5.61 -1.62 8.96
CA ARG A 37 5.95 -3.04 9.08
C ARG A 37 6.64 -3.59 7.85
N LEU A 38 6.63 -2.83 6.75
CA LEU A 38 7.26 -3.24 5.52
C LEU A 38 8.76 -2.94 5.57
N ASN A 39 9.56 -3.74 4.84
CA ASN A 39 10.95 -3.38 4.66
C ASN A 39 11.04 -2.15 3.72
N ASP A 40 12.23 -1.56 3.60
CA ASP A 40 12.40 -0.33 2.85
C ASP A 40 11.99 -0.46 1.39
N ARG A 41 12.32 -1.59 0.77
CA ARG A 41 11.98 -1.83 -0.63
C ARG A 41 10.48 -1.97 -0.83
N GLU A 42 9.82 -2.75 0.00
CA GLU A 42 8.37 -2.94 -0.05
C GLU A 42 7.64 -1.62 0.18
N ASN A 43 8.09 -0.87 1.18
CA ASN A 43 7.52 0.44 1.49
C ASN A 43 7.65 1.38 0.30
N HIS A 44 8.82 1.42 -0.33
CA HIS A 44 9.09 2.27 -1.48
C HIS A 44 8.17 1.88 -2.65
N ILE A 45 8.01 0.59 -2.92
CA ILE A 45 7.15 0.11 -4.00
C ILE A 45 5.69 0.49 -3.74
N VAL A 46 5.20 0.31 -2.53
CA VAL A 46 3.83 0.68 -2.18
C VAL A 46 3.61 2.18 -2.39
N LYS A 47 4.55 3.01 -1.95
CA LYS A 47 4.46 4.45 -2.14
C LYS A 47 4.41 4.83 -3.63
N LEU A 48 5.29 4.27 -4.42
CA LEU A 48 5.33 4.56 -5.85
C LEU A 48 4.07 4.07 -6.56
N ARG A 49 3.60 2.90 -6.20
CA ARG A 49 2.45 2.28 -6.87
C ARG A 49 1.14 2.94 -6.51
N PHE A 50 0.89 3.17 -5.23
CA PHE A 50 -0.42 3.57 -4.76
C PHE A 50 -0.52 5.06 -4.44
N PHE A 51 0.57 5.68 -4.00
CA PHE A 51 0.53 7.10 -3.67
C PHE A 51 0.96 7.98 -4.85
N GLU A 52 1.89 7.52 -5.69
CA GLU A 52 2.32 8.28 -6.86
C GLU A 52 1.67 7.81 -8.16
N GLY A 53 0.98 6.67 -8.13
CA GLY A 53 0.24 6.18 -9.29
C GLY A 53 1.09 5.61 -10.41
N LYS A 54 2.31 5.17 -10.11
CA LYS A 54 3.19 4.58 -11.12
C LYS A 54 2.78 3.15 -11.44
N THR A 55 3.04 2.73 -12.68
CA THR A 55 2.82 1.35 -13.08
C THR A 55 3.95 0.47 -12.58
N GLN A 56 3.73 -0.85 -12.56
CA GLN A 56 4.77 -1.78 -12.15
C GLN A 56 6.00 -1.70 -13.06
N MET A 57 5.79 -1.46 -14.36
CA MET A 57 6.91 -1.32 -15.29
C MET A 57 7.72 -0.06 -15.01
N GLU A 58 7.05 1.05 -14.71
CA GLU A 58 7.72 2.29 -14.36
C GLU A 58 8.54 2.13 -13.07
N ILE A 59 7.98 1.43 -12.09
CA ILE A 59 8.68 1.16 -10.84
C ILE A 59 9.90 0.27 -11.09
N ALA A 60 9.73 -0.77 -11.91
CA ALA A 60 10.83 -1.68 -12.26
C ALA A 60 12.00 -0.91 -12.87
N ASP A 61 11.71 0.01 -13.79
CA ASP A 61 12.74 0.85 -14.40
C ASP A 61 13.40 1.77 -13.35
N GLU A 62 12.62 2.36 -12.48
CA GLU A 62 13.14 3.33 -11.52
C GLU A 62 14.07 2.70 -10.49
N ILE A 63 13.72 1.52 -10.00
CA ILE A 63 14.52 0.87 -8.95
C ILE A 63 15.37 -0.29 -9.47
N HIS A 64 15.42 -0.46 -10.78
CA HIS A 64 16.34 -1.40 -11.47
C HIS A 64 16.13 -2.86 -11.07
N ILE A 65 14.88 -3.29 -11.05
CA ILE A 65 14.53 -4.70 -10.85
C ILE A 65 13.52 -5.10 -11.93
N SER A 66 13.22 -6.38 -12.05
CA SER A 66 12.25 -6.84 -13.03
C SER A 66 10.82 -6.51 -12.61
N GLN A 67 9.93 -6.39 -13.58
CA GLN A 67 8.51 -6.17 -13.30
C GLN A 67 7.92 -7.33 -12.50
N ALA A 68 8.38 -8.55 -12.74
CA ALA A 68 7.93 -9.71 -11.98
C ALA A 68 8.31 -9.59 -10.50
N GLN A 69 9.49 -9.03 -10.20
CA GLN A 69 9.90 -8.79 -8.82
C GLN A 69 9.05 -7.70 -8.18
N VAL A 70 8.75 -6.63 -8.93
CA VAL A 70 7.85 -5.57 -8.44
C VAL A 70 6.49 -6.17 -8.07
N SER A 71 5.94 -7.01 -8.95
CA SER A 71 4.66 -7.65 -8.72
C SER A 71 4.67 -8.51 -7.45
N ARG A 72 5.73 -9.31 -7.26
CA ARG A 72 5.84 -10.16 -6.07
C ARG A 72 5.98 -9.34 -4.80
N LEU A 73 6.82 -8.31 -4.84
CA LEU A 73 7.05 -7.44 -3.67
C LEU A 73 5.77 -6.68 -3.32
N GLU A 74 5.04 -6.22 -4.33
CA GLU A 74 3.76 -5.56 -4.12
C GLU A 74 2.77 -6.49 -3.43
N LYS A 75 2.64 -7.73 -3.91
CA LYS A 75 1.75 -8.71 -3.30
C LYS A 75 2.13 -9.02 -1.86
N THR A 76 3.41 -9.22 -1.62
CA THR A 76 3.90 -9.52 -0.27
C THR A 76 3.65 -8.34 0.66
N ALA A 77 3.91 -7.12 0.18
CA ALA A 77 3.67 -5.91 0.96
C ALA A 77 2.20 -5.77 1.33
N LEU A 78 1.31 -5.92 0.35
CA LEU A 78 -0.12 -5.81 0.61
C LEU A 78 -0.62 -6.88 1.57
N LYS A 79 -0.10 -8.08 1.46
CA LYS A 79 -0.46 -9.17 2.37
C LYS A 79 -0.02 -8.86 3.81
N THR A 80 1.20 -8.34 3.97
CA THR A 80 1.71 -7.96 5.28
C THR A 80 0.86 -6.86 5.89
N MET A 81 0.51 -5.85 5.09
CA MET A 81 -0.34 -4.75 5.55
C MET A 81 -1.74 -5.22 5.93
N LYS A 82 -2.32 -6.09 5.09
CA LYS A 82 -3.64 -6.64 5.36
C LYS A 82 -3.67 -7.43 6.67
N ASN A 83 -2.66 -8.26 6.89
CA ASN A 83 -2.57 -9.04 8.13
C ASN A 83 -2.42 -8.13 9.34
N TYR A 84 -1.59 -7.10 9.23
CA TYR A 84 -1.42 -6.14 10.33
C TYR A 84 -2.74 -5.44 10.65
N LEU A 85 -3.43 -4.95 9.62
CA LEU A 85 -4.70 -4.25 9.82
C LEU A 85 -5.77 -5.16 10.41
N ALA A 86 -5.81 -6.42 10.00
CA ALA A 86 -6.76 -7.38 10.55
C ALA A 86 -6.54 -7.64 12.03
N LEU A 87 -5.28 -7.58 12.49
CA LEU A 87 -4.96 -7.80 13.90
C LEU A 87 -5.21 -6.57 14.77
N HIS A 88 -5.24 -5.37 14.17
CA HIS A 88 -5.30 -4.11 14.92
C HIS A 88 -6.57 -3.30 14.66
N THR A 89 -7.50 -3.85 13.92
CA THR A 89 -8.83 -3.28 13.74
C THR A 89 -9.90 -4.23 14.27
#